data_f301801f7ad9f4081fc7b4c2bf1fc657
#
_entry.id   f301801f7ad9f4081fc7b4c2bf1fc657
#
_cell.length_a   1.000
_cell.length_b   1.000
_cell.length_c   1.000
_cell.angle_alpha   90.00
_cell.angle_beta   90.00
_cell.angle_gamma   90.00
#
_symmetry.space_group_name_H-M   'P 1'
#
loop_
_entity.id
_entity.type
_entity.pdbx_description
1 polymer ?
#
loop_
_entity_poly.entity_id
_entity_poly.type
_entity_poly.pdbx_seq_one_letter_code
_entity_poly.pdbx_strand_id
1 'polypeptide(L)'
;MRVIDLFAGCGGLTEGFEQSGKYQTLACVEWEKTPCENLAKRLKEKWNYAHAGEIVLRFDLQRTQELFSGWDDPEYGHSEGLDHVIEGAGGVDLIIGGPPCQAYSIAGRIRDENQMRYDYRNYLFESYIKVVERYRPRAFVFENVPGLLSAKPGGHSIIEMIRNHFDEIGYVLLPDLKKAVLDFTKFGVPQRRKRVILLGLSKAVYGEQAQPLLEQFYSEILPEHQCGERTVRDAIGDLPELYPLLFETVFDGKKCSHSVPGREVANHFPRWHNRRDIDIFHKLELDIETGKNQYTTIESLKKLYEEETGRSSSVHKYYVLRWDEPSNLIPAHLYKDGLRHIHPSSRQARSLTVREAARLQTFPDDYVFIGSQMEQYKIVGNAVPPMMSRVLAESVYQLLFDKESGEA
;
A
#
# COMPACT_ATOMS: atom_id res chain seq x y z
N MET A 1 2.88 -6.53 -21.81
CA MET A 1 3.02 -5.04 -21.72
C MET A 1 4.23 -4.69 -20.88
N ARG A 2 4.88 -3.58 -21.20
CA ARG A 2 6.03 -3.06 -20.47
C ARG A 2 5.56 -2.02 -19.45
N VAL A 3 5.93 -2.20 -18.18
CA VAL A 3 5.45 -1.35 -17.07
C VAL A 3 6.60 -0.74 -16.27
N ILE A 4 6.41 0.49 -15.81
CA ILE A 4 7.25 1.17 -14.82
C ILE A 4 6.41 1.46 -13.58
N ASP A 5 6.97 1.18 -12.38
CA ASP A 5 6.33 1.48 -11.09
C ASP A 5 7.05 2.64 -10.41
N LEU A 6 6.36 3.76 -10.21
CA LEU A 6 6.87 4.95 -9.55
C LEU A 6 6.37 5.01 -8.10
N PHE A 7 7.25 5.38 -7.17
CA PHE A 7 6.98 5.30 -5.73
C PHE A 7 6.67 3.86 -5.31
N ALA A 8 7.46 2.92 -5.83
CA ALA A 8 7.14 1.50 -5.80
C ALA A 8 7.06 0.89 -4.39
N GLY A 9 7.67 1.53 -3.37
CA GLY A 9 7.76 0.98 -2.03
C GLY A 9 8.38 -0.41 -2.04
N CYS A 10 7.79 -1.35 -1.32
CA CYS A 10 8.19 -2.77 -1.40
C CYS A 10 7.51 -3.53 -2.54
N GLY A 11 6.95 -2.83 -3.53
CA GLY A 11 6.37 -3.44 -4.72
C GLY A 11 4.98 -4.02 -4.55
N GLY A 12 4.11 -3.38 -3.78
CA GLY A 12 2.72 -3.85 -3.67
C GLY A 12 1.97 -3.79 -4.99
N LEU A 13 2.18 -2.73 -5.80
CA LEU A 13 1.67 -2.65 -7.17
C LEU A 13 2.40 -3.66 -8.06
N THR A 14 3.73 -3.61 -8.11
CA THR A 14 4.57 -4.51 -8.91
C THR A 14 4.20 -5.98 -8.69
N GLU A 15 4.04 -6.43 -7.43
CA GLU A 15 3.70 -7.82 -7.09
C GLU A 15 2.40 -8.29 -7.76
N GLY A 16 1.34 -7.44 -7.73
CA GLY A 16 0.07 -7.78 -8.38
C GLY A 16 0.17 -7.79 -9.90
N PHE A 17 0.96 -6.87 -10.48
CA PHE A 17 1.19 -6.83 -11.92
C PHE A 17 1.98 -8.07 -12.40
N GLU A 18 3.03 -8.47 -11.67
CA GLU A 18 3.76 -9.72 -11.95
C GLU A 18 2.87 -10.95 -11.82
N GLN A 19 2.02 -11.02 -10.77
CA GLN A 19 1.07 -12.13 -10.57
C GLN A 19 0.09 -12.30 -11.73
N SER A 20 -0.24 -11.24 -12.45
CA SER A 20 -1.12 -11.32 -13.63
C SER A 20 -0.45 -12.05 -14.81
N GLY A 21 0.88 -12.09 -14.86
CA GLY A 21 1.65 -12.69 -15.96
C GLY A 21 1.51 -11.95 -17.30
N LYS A 22 0.96 -10.72 -17.29
CA LYS A 22 0.68 -9.92 -18.50
C LYS A 22 1.69 -8.79 -18.71
N TYR A 23 2.56 -8.52 -17.74
CA TYR A 23 3.45 -7.39 -17.74
C TYR A 23 4.91 -7.82 -17.55
N GLN A 24 5.81 -7.02 -18.11
CA GLN A 24 7.24 -7.04 -17.86
C GLN A 24 7.61 -5.75 -17.16
N THR A 25 8.09 -5.84 -15.95
CA THR A 25 8.58 -4.69 -15.19
C THR A 25 9.91 -4.22 -15.75
N LEU A 26 9.97 -2.99 -16.27
CA LEU A 26 11.17 -2.38 -16.80
C LEU A 26 11.99 -1.68 -15.71
N ALA A 27 11.30 -0.92 -14.85
CA ALA A 27 11.90 -0.22 -13.73
C ALA A 27 10.90 0.00 -12.59
N CYS A 28 11.44 0.04 -11.37
CA CYS A 28 10.73 0.45 -10.16
C CYS A 28 11.54 1.56 -9.50
N VAL A 29 10.94 2.74 -9.29
CA VAL A 29 11.63 3.87 -8.67
C VAL A 29 11.14 4.08 -7.24
N GLU A 30 12.06 4.06 -6.29
CA GLU A 30 11.78 4.25 -4.86
C GLU A 30 12.98 4.91 -4.18
N TRP A 31 12.77 5.80 -3.23
CA TRP A 31 13.86 6.55 -2.58
C TRP A 31 14.39 5.89 -1.31
N GLU A 32 13.53 5.15 -0.58
CA GLU A 32 13.90 4.52 0.67
C GLU A 32 14.66 3.20 0.43
N LYS A 33 15.78 3.02 1.12
CA LYS A 33 16.67 1.86 0.95
C LYS A 33 15.99 0.53 1.25
N THR A 34 15.36 0.40 2.43
CA THR A 34 14.76 -0.87 2.86
C THR A 34 13.64 -1.36 1.94
N PRO A 35 12.70 -0.51 1.45
CA PRO A 35 11.75 -0.90 0.42
C PRO A 35 12.42 -1.39 -0.88
N CYS A 36 13.43 -0.67 -1.39
CA CYS A 36 14.17 -1.08 -2.59
C CYS A 36 14.81 -2.46 -2.43
N GLU A 37 15.48 -2.73 -1.30
CA GLU A 37 16.10 -4.03 -1.02
C GLU A 37 15.07 -5.16 -0.97
N ASN A 38 13.89 -4.92 -0.39
CA ASN A 38 12.79 -5.88 -0.36
C ASN A 38 12.29 -6.19 -1.77
N LEU A 39 12.05 -5.15 -2.57
CA LEU A 39 11.55 -5.30 -3.94
C LEU A 39 12.56 -5.99 -4.84
N ALA A 40 13.84 -5.58 -4.81
CA ALA A 40 14.89 -6.20 -5.60
C ALA A 40 15.06 -7.69 -5.25
N LYS A 41 15.04 -8.02 -3.95
CA LYS A 41 15.03 -9.41 -3.49
C LYS A 41 13.84 -10.18 -4.06
N ARG A 42 12.63 -9.62 -4.00
CA ARG A 42 11.40 -10.25 -4.50
C ARG A 42 11.44 -10.48 -6.00
N LEU A 43 11.84 -9.49 -6.78
CA LEU A 43 11.98 -9.59 -8.23
C LEU A 43 12.98 -10.67 -8.63
N LYS A 44 14.12 -10.74 -7.92
CA LYS A 44 15.15 -11.75 -8.18
C LYS A 44 14.69 -13.17 -7.83
N GLU A 45 14.19 -13.37 -6.61
CA GLU A 45 13.95 -14.72 -6.07
C GLU A 45 12.64 -15.34 -6.57
N LYS A 46 11.60 -14.53 -6.77
CA LYS A 46 10.28 -15.03 -7.18
C LYS A 46 10.04 -14.89 -8.68
N TRP A 47 10.39 -13.73 -9.22
CA TRP A 47 10.05 -13.36 -10.59
C TRP A 47 11.21 -13.57 -11.58
N ASN A 48 12.36 -14.09 -11.10
CA ASN A 48 13.53 -14.46 -11.89
C ASN A 48 14.15 -13.31 -12.70
N TYR A 49 14.06 -12.08 -12.21
CA TYR A 49 14.78 -10.96 -12.80
C TYR A 49 16.26 -11.04 -12.42
N ALA A 50 17.11 -11.46 -13.36
CA ALA A 50 18.55 -11.66 -13.12
C ALA A 50 19.25 -10.38 -12.62
N HIS A 51 18.83 -9.23 -13.16
CA HIS A 51 19.38 -7.90 -12.86
C HIS A 51 18.40 -7.03 -12.03
N ALA A 52 17.72 -7.64 -11.04
CA ALA A 52 16.74 -6.94 -10.22
C ALA A 52 17.27 -5.67 -9.54
N GLY A 53 18.57 -5.62 -9.21
CA GLY A 53 19.21 -4.42 -8.66
C GLY A 53 19.33 -3.25 -9.64
N GLU A 54 19.32 -3.52 -10.95
CA GLU A 54 19.34 -2.51 -12.01
C GLU A 54 17.92 -2.05 -12.36
N ILE A 55 16.91 -2.90 -12.11
CA ILE A 55 15.49 -2.59 -12.31
C ILE A 55 14.94 -1.74 -11.17
N VAL A 56 15.36 -2.01 -9.92
CA VAL A 56 14.94 -1.25 -8.74
C VAL A 56 15.88 -0.07 -8.54
N LEU A 57 15.47 1.07 -9.07
CA LEU A 57 16.20 2.32 -9.02
C LEU A 57 15.95 3.03 -7.68
N ARG A 58 16.94 3.01 -6.79
CA ARG A 58 16.87 3.81 -5.58
C ARG A 58 17.23 5.25 -5.92
N PHE A 59 16.22 6.13 -6.01
CA PHE A 59 16.43 7.53 -6.38
C PHE A 59 15.26 8.44 -5.96
N ASP A 60 15.53 9.74 -5.79
CA ASP A 60 14.50 10.75 -5.52
C ASP A 60 13.85 11.22 -6.82
N LEU A 61 12.57 10.88 -7.00
CA LEU A 61 11.80 11.26 -8.19
C LEU A 61 11.69 12.78 -8.40
N GLN A 62 11.97 13.63 -7.42
CA GLN A 62 11.96 15.08 -7.61
C GLN A 62 13.12 15.55 -8.48
N ARG A 63 14.21 14.81 -8.50
CA ARG A 63 15.37 15.05 -9.36
C ARG A 63 15.13 14.47 -10.79
N THR A 64 14.02 14.89 -11.42
CA THR A 64 13.51 14.27 -12.65
C THR A 64 14.50 14.28 -13.81
N GLN A 65 15.31 15.32 -13.97
CA GLN A 65 16.30 15.37 -15.07
C GLN A 65 17.37 14.28 -14.92
N GLU A 66 17.90 14.14 -13.71
CA GLU A 66 18.88 13.08 -13.40
C GLU A 66 18.22 11.70 -13.47
N LEU A 67 16.98 11.55 -12.99
CA LEU A 67 16.23 10.30 -13.14
C LEU A 67 16.12 9.87 -14.60
N PHE A 68 15.98 10.80 -15.53
CA PHE A 68 15.91 10.52 -16.96
C PHE A 68 17.28 10.18 -17.56
N SER A 69 18.26 11.07 -17.38
CA SER A 69 19.55 10.99 -18.08
C SER A 69 20.63 10.17 -17.35
N GLY A 70 20.34 9.70 -16.15
CA GLY A 70 21.30 9.00 -15.29
C GLY A 70 21.93 9.89 -14.22
N TRP A 71 22.54 9.25 -13.24
CA TRP A 71 23.20 9.90 -12.10
C TRP A 71 24.43 9.14 -11.64
N ASP A 72 25.33 9.88 -11.00
CA ASP A 72 26.42 9.36 -10.20
C ASP A 72 26.39 10.12 -8.86
N ASP A 73 25.90 9.49 -7.81
CA ASP A 73 25.51 10.12 -6.56
C ASP A 73 26.02 9.33 -5.35
N PRO A 74 26.67 9.99 -4.35
CA PRO A 74 27.20 9.30 -3.18
C PRO A 74 26.18 8.54 -2.34
N GLU A 75 24.91 8.98 -2.36
CA GLU A 75 23.82 8.35 -1.61
C GLU A 75 23.10 7.29 -2.42
N TYR A 76 22.85 7.58 -3.71
CA TYR A 76 22.00 6.76 -4.58
C TYR A 76 22.81 5.85 -5.53
N GLY A 77 24.15 5.99 -5.55
CA GLY A 77 25.03 5.21 -6.43
C GLY A 77 25.00 5.71 -7.87
N HIS A 78 25.21 4.78 -8.81
CA HIS A 78 25.25 5.07 -10.25
C HIS A 78 24.09 4.42 -10.99
N SER A 79 23.55 5.11 -11.99
CA SER A 79 22.57 4.59 -12.96
C SER A 79 22.64 5.35 -14.28
N GLU A 80 22.41 4.67 -15.38
CA GLU A 80 22.24 5.26 -16.72
C GLU A 80 20.88 5.96 -16.90
N GLY A 81 19.99 5.89 -15.91
CA GLY A 81 18.68 6.54 -15.88
C GLY A 81 17.59 5.81 -16.65
N LEU A 82 16.38 6.37 -16.57
CA LEU A 82 15.21 5.76 -17.20
C LEU A 82 15.24 5.82 -18.74
N ASP A 83 15.87 6.83 -19.33
CA ASP A 83 15.98 6.93 -20.80
C ASP A 83 16.67 5.70 -21.36
N HIS A 84 17.80 5.30 -20.78
CA HIS A 84 18.54 4.11 -21.20
C HIS A 84 17.70 2.83 -21.10
N VAL A 85 16.99 2.66 -19.98
CA VAL A 85 16.13 1.49 -19.76
C VAL A 85 14.98 1.42 -20.78
N ILE A 86 14.32 2.56 -21.03
CA ILE A 86 13.14 2.60 -21.89
C ILE A 86 13.51 2.51 -23.37
N GLU A 87 14.59 3.18 -23.79
CA GLU A 87 15.10 3.07 -25.16
C GLU A 87 15.54 1.64 -25.47
N GLY A 88 16.26 1.00 -24.55
CA GLY A 88 16.66 -0.40 -24.68
C GLY A 88 15.48 -1.38 -24.78
N ALA A 89 14.36 -1.06 -24.15
CA ALA A 89 13.12 -1.84 -24.23
C ALA A 89 12.23 -1.49 -25.42
N GLY A 90 12.51 -0.42 -26.16
CA GLY A 90 11.68 0.06 -27.28
C GLY A 90 10.39 0.77 -26.81
N GLY A 91 10.41 1.38 -25.63
CA GLY A 91 9.31 2.17 -25.06
C GLY A 91 8.64 1.54 -23.84
N VAL A 92 7.66 2.22 -23.26
CA VAL A 92 6.84 1.78 -22.11
C VAL A 92 5.36 1.85 -22.48
N ASP A 93 4.59 0.84 -22.07
CA ASP A 93 3.16 0.78 -22.39
C ASP A 93 2.29 1.35 -21.25
N LEU A 94 2.73 1.17 -20.00
CA LEU A 94 1.99 1.57 -18.80
C LEU A 94 2.93 2.14 -17.74
N ILE A 95 2.53 3.23 -17.10
CA ILE A 95 3.17 3.74 -15.88
C ILE A 95 2.19 3.58 -14.73
N ILE A 96 2.62 2.93 -13.65
CA ILE A 96 1.83 2.77 -12.43
C ILE A 96 2.53 3.49 -11.27
N GLY A 97 1.79 3.82 -10.21
CA GLY A 97 2.40 4.36 -9.01
C GLY A 97 1.43 5.00 -8.04
N GLY A 98 1.88 5.13 -6.80
CA GLY A 98 1.14 5.76 -5.71
C GLY A 98 1.96 6.87 -5.05
N PRO A 99 2.03 8.10 -5.59
CA PRO A 99 2.79 9.16 -4.98
C PRO A 99 2.31 9.44 -3.55
N PRO A 100 3.24 9.66 -2.59
CA PRO A 100 2.90 9.84 -1.18
C PRO A 100 1.93 10.98 -0.94
N CYS A 101 0.87 10.70 -0.17
CA CYS A 101 -0.20 11.63 0.14
C CYS A 101 -0.32 11.90 1.65
N GLN A 102 0.81 11.97 2.35
CA GLN A 102 0.79 12.17 3.80
C GLN A 102 0.12 13.49 4.19
N ALA A 103 0.21 14.50 3.33
CA ALA A 103 -0.41 15.79 3.51
C ALA A 103 -1.95 15.76 3.35
N TYR A 104 -2.52 14.84 2.58
CA TYR A 104 -3.98 14.80 2.31
C TYR A 104 -4.74 13.77 3.15
N SER A 105 -4.03 12.92 3.90
CA SER A 105 -4.68 11.97 4.80
C SER A 105 -5.32 12.68 5.99
N ILE A 106 -6.43 12.13 6.50
CA ILE A 106 -7.11 12.67 7.71
C ILE A 106 -6.12 12.77 8.89
N ALA A 107 -5.22 11.80 9.05
CA ALA A 107 -4.21 11.79 10.09
C ALA A 107 -3.12 12.88 9.88
N GLY A 108 -2.79 13.21 8.63
CA GLY A 108 -1.88 14.30 8.28
C GLY A 108 -2.47 15.67 8.60
N ARG A 109 -3.73 15.90 8.22
CA ARG A 109 -4.45 17.17 8.43
C ARG A 109 -4.58 17.57 9.91
N ILE A 110 -4.73 16.59 10.82
CA ILE A 110 -4.88 16.85 12.26
C ILE A 110 -3.57 17.32 12.93
N ARG A 111 -2.42 17.06 12.31
CA ARG A 111 -1.10 17.35 12.90
C ARG A 111 -0.41 18.58 12.33
N ASP A 112 -0.95 19.20 11.31
CA ASP A 112 -0.28 20.30 10.61
C ASP A 112 -0.84 21.65 11.02
N GLU A 113 -0.08 22.37 11.86
CA GLU A 113 -0.38 23.72 12.34
C GLU A 113 -0.32 24.79 11.22
N ASN A 114 0.36 24.50 10.09
CA ASN A 114 0.60 25.44 8.98
C ASN A 114 -0.33 25.25 7.78
N GLN A 115 -1.43 24.47 7.94
CA GLN A 115 -2.40 24.19 6.87
C GLN A 115 -1.75 23.67 5.57
N MET A 116 -0.65 22.94 5.67
CA MET A 116 0.06 22.23 4.61
C MET A 116 0.62 23.12 3.47
N ARG A 117 0.72 24.42 3.67
CA ARG A 117 1.12 25.38 2.62
C ARG A 117 2.54 25.18 2.10
N TYR A 118 3.42 24.57 2.88
CA TYR A 118 4.85 24.43 2.57
C TYR A 118 5.34 22.98 2.55
N ASP A 119 4.45 21.98 2.59
CA ASP A 119 4.85 20.58 2.50
C ASP A 119 5.12 20.20 1.04
N TYR A 120 6.38 20.02 0.66
CA TYR A 120 6.81 19.63 -0.69
C TYR A 120 6.12 18.34 -1.19
N ARG A 121 5.71 17.46 -0.27
CA ARG A 121 5.00 16.21 -0.59
C ARG A 121 3.64 16.45 -1.23
N ASN A 122 3.09 17.65 -1.15
CA ASN A 122 1.88 18.06 -1.84
C ASN A 122 2.03 18.02 -3.36
N TYR A 123 3.26 18.11 -3.86
CA TYR A 123 3.58 18.27 -5.29
C TYR A 123 4.33 17.07 -5.88
N LEU A 124 4.48 15.95 -5.14
CA LEU A 124 5.12 14.74 -5.67
C LEU A 124 4.37 14.13 -6.87
N PHE A 125 3.09 14.44 -7.02
CA PHE A 125 2.34 14.08 -8.22
C PHE A 125 2.90 14.77 -9.50
N GLU A 126 3.53 15.94 -9.38
CA GLU A 126 4.16 16.61 -10.53
C GLU A 126 5.34 15.79 -11.07
N SER A 127 6.12 15.16 -10.20
CA SER A 127 7.20 14.26 -10.63
C SER A 127 6.64 13.06 -11.39
N TYR A 128 5.52 12.49 -10.94
CA TYR A 128 4.82 11.43 -11.66
C TYR A 128 4.37 11.90 -13.06
N ILE A 129 3.75 13.08 -13.15
CA ILE A 129 3.27 13.67 -14.42
C ILE A 129 4.43 13.89 -15.40
N LYS A 130 5.58 14.40 -14.94
CA LYS A 130 6.78 14.61 -15.78
C LYS A 130 7.30 13.30 -16.39
N VAL A 131 7.22 12.18 -15.64
CA VAL A 131 7.61 10.88 -16.18
C VAL A 131 6.60 10.41 -17.25
N VAL A 132 5.29 10.58 -17.01
CA VAL A 132 4.25 10.27 -17.99
C VAL A 132 4.40 11.16 -19.25
N GLU A 133 4.67 12.45 -19.06
CA GLU A 133 4.89 13.41 -20.15
C GLU A 133 6.09 13.02 -21.02
N ARG A 134 7.21 12.60 -20.41
CA ARG A 134 8.42 12.23 -21.15
C ARG A 134 8.23 10.96 -21.96
N TYR A 135 7.69 9.92 -21.38
CA TYR A 135 7.66 8.60 -22.02
C TYR A 135 6.37 8.25 -22.75
N ARG A 136 5.34 9.08 -22.60
CA ARG A 136 4.08 8.96 -23.37
C ARG A 136 3.51 7.55 -23.42
N PRO A 137 3.31 6.86 -22.27
CA PRO A 137 2.71 5.53 -22.27
C PRO A 137 1.29 5.53 -22.86
N ARG A 138 0.79 4.37 -23.25
CA ARG A 138 -0.60 4.23 -23.71
C ARG A 138 -1.60 4.57 -22.60
N ALA A 139 -1.27 4.21 -21.36
CA ALA A 139 -2.07 4.48 -20.18
C ALA A 139 -1.20 4.68 -18.93
N PHE A 140 -1.80 5.20 -17.88
CA PHE A 140 -1.19 5.21 -16.55
C PHE A 140 -2.22 4.87 -15.46
N VAL A 141 -1.74 4.32 -14.33
CA VAL A 141 -2.51 4.07 -13.12
C VAL A 141 -1.90 4.87 -11.96
N PHE A 142 -2.69 5.78 -11.40
CA PHE A 142 -2.29 6.64 -10.29
C PHE A 142 -3.13 6.32 -9.06
N GLU A 143 -2.51 5.74 -8.02
CA GLU A 143 -3.18 5.42 -6.75
C GLU A 143 -3.02 6.53 -5.72
N ASN A 144 -4.09 6.80 -4.96
CA ASN A 144 -4.02 7.74 -3.85
C ASN A 144 -5.15 7.53 -2.82
N VAL A 145 -5.10 8.28 -1.71
CA VAL A 145 -6.16 8.27 -0.69
C VAL A 145 -7.38 9.07 -1.14
N PRO A 146 -8.63 8.73 -0.71
CA PRO A 146 -9.83 9.50 -1.06
C PRO A 146 -9.78 10.97 -0.67
N GLY A 147 -8.98 11.31 0.35
CA GLY A 147 -8.77 12.69 0.77
C GLY A 147 -8.19 13.62 -0.30
N LEU A 148 -7.53 13.06 -1.32
CA LEU A 148 -7.04 13.79 -2.49
C LEU A 148 -8.15 14.57 -3.20
N LEU A 149 -9.36 13.99 -3.33
CA LEU A 149 -10.49 14.59 -4.03
C LEU A 149 -11.01 15.87 -3.35
N SER A 150 -10.73 16.06 -2.08
CA SER A 150 -11.19 17.23 -1.29
C SER A 150 -10.04 18.12 -0.80
N ALA A 151 -8.80 17.79 -1.15
CA ALA A 151 -7.63 18.52 -0.69
C ALA A 151 -7.50 19.87 -1.40
N LYS A 152 -7.36 20.94 -0.60
CA LYS A 152 -7.22 22.32 -1.11
C LYS A 152 -6.13 23.08 -0.32
N PRO A 153 -4.84 22.66 -0.39
CA PRO A 153 -3.77 23.41 0.24
C PRO A 153 -3.68 24.81 -0.37
N GLY A 154 -3.61 25.84 0.47
CA GLY A 154 -3.60 27.22 -0.01
C GLY A 154 -4.85 27.66 -0.79
N GLY A 155 -5.96 26.89 -0.72
CA GLY A 155 -7.21 27.19 -1.43
C GLY A 155 -7.31 26.56 -2.84
N HIS A 156 -6.25 25.96 -3.36
CA HIS A 156 -6.22 25.32 -4.69
C HIS A 156 -6.59 23.83 -4.61
N SER A 157 -7.48 23.40 -5.48
CA SER A 157 -7.91 22.01 -5.58
C SER A 157 -6.80 21.16 -6.23
N ILE A 158 -6.22 20.24 -5.46
CA ILE A 158 -5.17 19.35 -5.98
C ILE A 158 -5.69 18.47 -7.11
N ILE A 159 -6.89 17.95 -7.00
CA ILE A 159 -7.44 17.06 -8.02
C ILE A 159 -7.73 17.79 -9.33
N GLU A 160 -8.09 19.08 -9.28
CA GLU A 160 -8.24 19.91 -10.48
C GLU A 160 -6.88 20.20 -11.10
N MET A 161 -5.83 20.46 -10.30
CA MET A 161 -4.46 20.64 -10.82
C MET A 161 -3.99 19.36 -11.51
N ILE A 162 -4.16 18.20 -10.90
CA ILE A 162 -3.81 16.89 -11.49
C ILE A 162 -4.55 16.69 -12.81
N ARG A 163 -5.86 16.95 -12.85
CA ARG A 163 -6.66 16.81 -14.07
C ARG A 163 -6.17 17.71 -15.18
N ASN A 164 -5.95 18.99 -14.88
CA ASN A 164 -5.51 19.97 -15.88
C ASN A 164 -4.15 19.60 -16.46
N HIS A 165 -3.17 19.24 -15.61
CA HIS A 165 -1.85 18.82 -16.08
C HIS A 165 -1.91 17.56 -16.97
N PHE A 166 -2.72 16.55 -16.60
CA PHE A 166 -2.88 15.38 -17.46
C PHE A 166 -3.58 15.71 -18.77
N ASP A 167 -4.56 16.63 -18.77
CA ASP A 167 -5.24 17.10 -19.97
C ASP A 167 -4.26 17.85 -20.89
N GLU A 168 -3.44 18.75 -20.34
CA GLU A 168 -2.40 19.52 -21.04
C GLU A 168 -1.38 18.60 -21.73
N ILE A 169 -0.96 17.52 -21.06
CA ILE A 169 -0.05 16.53 -21.65
C ILE A 169 -0.74 15.46 -22.49
N GLY A 170 -2.03 15.61 -22.79
CA GLY A 170 -2.76 14.79 -23.76
C GLY A 170 -3.32 13.48 -23.21
N TYR A 171 -3.70 13.43 -21.93
CA TYR A 171 -4.41 12.27 -21.34
C TYR A 171 -5.82 12.61 -20.91
N VAL A 172 -6.71 11.64 -21.04
CA VAL A 172 -8.08 11.72 -20.57
C VAL A 172 -8.21 10.99 -19.22
N LEU A 173 -8.89 11.63 -18.28
CA LEU A 173 -9.35 11.03 -17.02
C LEU A 173 -10.86 10.92 -17.00
N LEU A 174 -11.40 10.02 -16.17
CA LEU A 174 -12.84 9.91 -15.94
C LEU A 174 -13.42 11.26 -15.49
N PRO A 175 -14.52 11.75 -16.08
CA PRO A 175 -15.12 13.05 -15.71
C PRO A 175 -15.54 13.12 -14.24
N ASP A 176 -16.26 12.10 -13.74
CA ASP A 176 -16.63 11.98 -12.33
C ASP A 176 -15.63 11.10 -11.56
N LEU A 177 -14.62 11.74 -10.98
CA LEU A 177 -13.57 11.04 -10.21
C LEU A 177 -14.07 10.42 -8.89
N LYS A 178 -15.30 10.68 -8.46
CA LYS A 178 -15.88 9.94 -7.32
C LYS A 178 -16.08 8.46 -7.65
N LYS A 179 -16.34 8.13 -8.92
CA LYS A 179 -16.42 6.74 -9.39
C LYS A 179 -15.07 6.00 -9.35
N ALA A 180 -13.97 6.74 -9.32
CA ALA A 180 -12.62 6.19 -9.17
C ALA A 180 -12.26 5.85 -7.71
N VAL A 181 -13.15 6.10 -6.74
CA VAL A 181 -12.97 5.69 -5.34
C VAL A 181 -13.40 4.24 -5.19
N LEU A 182 -12.43 3.36 -5.08
CA LEU A 182 -12.67 1.93 -4.96
C LEU A 182 -12.60 1.48 -3.50
N ASP A 183 -13.56 0.66 -3.08
CA ASP A 183 -13.55 -0.06 -1.81
C ASP A 183 -12.93 -1.44 -2.02
N PHE A 184 -11.75 -1.65 -1.48
CA PHE A 184 -10.96 -2.85 -1.73
C PHE A 184 -11.54 -4.10 -1.08
N THR A 185 -12.44 -3.97 -0.10
CA THR A 185 -13.16 -5.14 0.46
C THR A 185 -13.98 -5.86 -0.60
N LYS A 186 -14.51 -5.13 -1.57
CA LYS A 186 -15.28 -5.70 -2.69
C LYS A 186 -14.45 -6.55 -3.64
N PHE A 187 -13.12 -6.48 -3.54
CA PHE A 187 -12.17 -7.22 -4.37
C PHE A 187 -11.38 -8.25 -3.54
N GLY A 188 -11.94 -8.69 -2.42
CA GLY A 188 -11.37 -9.74 -1.59
C GLY A 188 -10.20 -9.32 -0.69
N VAL A 189 -9.93 -8.02 -0.54
CA VAL A 189 -8.93 -7.53 0.41
C VAL A 189 -9.54 -7.55 1.82
N PRO A 190 -8.98 -8.30 2.78
CA PRO A 190 -9.57 -8.49 4.12
C PRO A 190 -9.33 -7.29 5.05
N GLN A 191 -9.45 -6.06 4.51
CA GLN A 191 -9.37 -4.82 5.28
C GLN A 191 -10.24 -3.71 4.68
N ARG A 192 -10.79 -2.85 5.52
CA ARG A 192 -11.58 -1.67 5.13
C ARG A 192 -10.65 -0.59 4.58
N ARG A 193 -10.33 -0.68 3.27
CA ARG A 193 -9.41 0.22 2.58
C ARG A 193 -10.07 0.82 1.34
N LYS A 194 -10.22 2.13 1.34
CA LYS A 194 -10.69 2.87 0.16
C LYS A 194 -9.56 3.67 -0.45
N ARG A 195 -9.46 3.66 -1.79
CA ARG A 195 -8.45 4.41 -2.54
C ARG A 195 -9.06 5.02 -3.80
N VAL A 196 -8.51 6.15 -4.20
CA VAL A 196 -8.72 6.69 -5.54
C VAL A 196 -7.75 5.98 -6.48
N ILE A 197 -8.26 5.36 -7.52
CA ILE A 197 -7.48 4.78 -8.61
C ILE A 197 -7.81 5.55 -9.87
N LEU A 198 -6.91 6.41 -10.32
CA LEU A 198 -7.07 7.13 -11.57
C LEU A 198 -6.42 6.33 -12.69
N LEU A 199 -7.21 5.90 -13.66
CA LEU A 199 -6.73 5.41 -14.95
C LEU A 199 -6.75 6.58 -15.92
N GLY A 200 -5.62 6.87 -16.57
CA GLY A 200 -5.51 7.85 -17.64
C GLY A 200 -5.18 7.19 -18.96
N LEU A 201 -5.86 7.58 -20.03
CA LEU A 201 -5.67 7.06 -21.37
C LEU A 201 -5.12 8.15 -22.31
N SER A 202 -4.15 7.78 -23.14
CA SER A 202 -3.51 8.69 -24.11
C SER A 202 -4.50 9.09 -25.20
N LYS A 203 -4.71 10.40 -25.39
CA LYS A 203 -5.50 10.95 -26.51
C LYS A 203 -4.87 10.61 -27.87
N ALA A 204 -3.56 10.56 -27.94
CA ALA A 204 -2.84 10.23 -29.18
C ALA A 204 -3.09 8.79 -29.63
N VAL A 205 -3.32 7.86 -28.67
CA VAL A 205 -3.56 6.43 -28.95
C VAL A 205 -5.04 6.14 -29.17
N TYR A 206 -5.90 6.69 -28.29
CA TYR A 206 -7.32 6.28 -28.22
C TYR A 206 -8.30 7.32 -28.78
N GLY A 207 -7.83 8.57 -29.05
CA GLY A 207 -8.68 9.63 -29.59
C GLY A 207 -9.96 9.83 -28.80
N GLU A 208 -11.08 9.87 -29.51
CA GLU A 208 -12.43 10.02 -28.93
C GLU A 208 -12.89 8.78 -28.16
N GLN A 209 -12.26 7.62 -28.36
CA GLN A 209 -12.59 6.40 -27.63
C GLN A 209 -12.07 6.40 -26.19
N ALA A 210 -11.12 7.28 -25.83
CA ALA A 210 -10.53 7.30 -24.50
C ALA A 210 -11.58 7.46 -23.38
N GLN A 211 -12.55 8.35 -23.53
CA GLN A 211 -13.56 8.55 -22.50
C GLN A 211 -14.56 7.37 -22.39
N PRO A 212 -15.17 6.85 -23.49
CA PRO A 212 -15.97 5.62 -23.44
C PRO A 212 -15.24 4.43 -22.80
N LEU A 213 -13.96 4.24 -23.11
CA LEU A 213 -13.13 3.20 -22.54
C LEU A 213 -12.94 3.36 -21.02
N LEU A 214 -12.72 4.58 -20.54
CA LEU A 214 -12.65 4.86 -19.11
C LEU A 214 -13.99 4.58 -18.40
N GLU A 215 -15.11 4.97 -19.01
CA GLU A 215 -16.43 4.67 -18.46
C GLU A 215 -16.65 3.17 -18.37
N GLN A 216 -16.32 2.42 -19.43
CA GLN A 216 -16.39 0.96 -19.46
C GLN A 216 -15.50 0.32 -18.39
N PHE A 217 -14.28 0.82 -18.20
CA PHE A 217 -13.36 0.32 -17.18
C PHE A 217 -13.98 0.33 -15.78
N TYR A 218 -14.58 1.46 -15.37
CA TYR A 218 -15.12 1.60 -14.01
C TYR A 218 -16.53 1.02 -13.85
N SER A 219 -17.35 0.96 -14.92
CA SER A 219 -18.74 0.50 -14.83
C SER A 219 -18.95 -0.98 -15.18
N GLU A 220 -18.03 -1.58 -15.92
CA GLU A 220 -18.17 -2.96 -16.41
C GLU A 220 -16.95 -3.81 -16.00
N ILE A 221 -15.75 -3.51 -16.51
CA ILE A 221 -14.57 -4.36 -16.35
C ILE A 221 -14.16 -4.53 -14.89
N LEU A 222 -13.97 -3.46 -14.15
CA LEU A 222 -13.62 -3.55 -12.71
C LEU A 222 -14.69 -4.31 -11.90
N PRO A 223 -16.00 -4.04 -12.06
CA PRO A 223 -17.04 -4.78 -11.35
C PRO A 223 -17.05 -6.30 -11.62
N GLU A 224 -16.59 -6.79 -12.77
CA GLU A 224 -16.46 -8.21 -13.06
C GLU A 224 -15.50 -8.93 -12.11
N HIS A 225 -14.52 -8.23 -11.57
CA HIS A 225 -13.55 -8.75 -10.60
C HIS A 225 -14.02 -8.66 -9.14
N GLN A 226 -15.22 -8.14 -8.87
CA GLN A 226 -15.75 -8.10 -7.52
C GLN A 226 -16.06 -9.50 -7.00
N CYS A 227 -15.74 -9.73 -5.74
CA CYS A 227 -15.97 -10.99 -5.04
C CYS A 227 -16.49 -10.72 -3.63
N GLY A 228 -16.85 -11.78 -2.90
CA GLY A 228 -17.29 -11.66 -1.50
C GLY A 228 -16.23 -11.06 -0.59
N GLU A 229 -16.66 -10.39 0.47
CA GLU A 229 -15.75 -9.85 1.49
C GLU A 229 -15.00 -11.00 2.18
N ARG A 230 -13.71 -10.77 2.39
CA ARG A 230 -12.85 -11.65 3.20
C ARG A 230 -12.65 -11.05 4.58
N THR A 231 -12.60 -11.92 5.58
CA THR A 231 -12.52 -11.57 6.99
C THR A 231 -11.09 -11.67 7.51
N VAL A 232 -10.88 -11.20 8.74
CA VAL A 232 -9.62 -11.44 9.48
C VAL A 232 -9.35 -12.93 9.61
N ARG A 233 -10.39 -13.75 9.88
CA ARG A 233 -10.28 -15.22 9.98
C ARG A 233 -9.75 -15.84 8.69
N ASP A 234 -10.26 -15.42 7.55
CA ASP A 234 -9.81 -15.91 6.23
C ASP A 234 -8.34 -15.58 5.94
N ALA A 235 -7.84 -14.49 6.52
CA ALA A 235 -6.49 -14.04 6.28
C ALA A 235 -5.44 -14.62 7.25
N ILE A 236 -5.78 -14.76 8.53
CA ILE A 236 -4.78 -15.08 9.57
C ILE A 236 -5.21 -16.22 10.51
N GLY A 237 -6.40 -16.82 10.32
CA GLY A 237 -6.94 -17.83 11.23
C GLY A 237 -6.21 -19.17 11.22
N ASP A 238 -5.41 -19.44 10.20
CA ASP A 238 -4.60 -20.67 10.05
C ASP A 238 -3.13 -20.51 10.51
N LEU A 239 -2.73 -19.29 10.91
CA LEU A 239 -1.38 -19.05 11.40
C LEU A 239 -1.13 -19.67 12.77
N PRO A 240 0.09 -20.13 13.09
CA PRO A 240 0.44 -20.66 14.40
C PRO A 240 0.12 -19.68 15.53
N GLU A 241 -0.54 -20.15 16.58
CA GLU A 241 -0.86 -19.33 17.76
C GLU A 241 0.39 -18.97 18.57
N LEU A 242 0.44 -17.73 19.09
CA LEU A 242 1.54 -17.19 19.88
C LEU A 242 1.02 -16.83 21.27
N TYR A 243 1.41 -17.62 22.26
CA TYR A 243 0.90 -17.48 23.63
C TYR A 243 1.79 -16.60 24.50
N PRO A 244 1.22 -15.81 25.43
CA PRO A 244 1.99 -15.09 26.44
C PRO A 244 2.86 -16.04 27.25
N LEU A 245 4.11 -15.67 27.50
CA LEU A 245 5.05 -16.39 28.35
C LEU A 245 4.89 -15.94 29.81
N LEU A 246 5.08 -16.85 30.76
CA LEU A 246 5.12 -16.53 32.19
C LEU A 246 6.32 -15.62 32.53
N PHE A 247 7.46 -15.88 31.87
CA PHE A 247 8.68 -15.12 32.02
C PHE A 247 9.19 -14.69 30.64
N GLU A 248 9.72 -13.45 30.58
CA GLU A 248 10.36 -12.96 29.35
C GLU A 248 11.55 -13.86 28.98
N THR A 249 11.69 -14.12 27.70
CA THR A 249 12.80 -14.88 27.12
C THR A 249 13.52 -14.05 26.06
N VAL A 250 14.64 -14.55 25.57
CA VAL A 250 15.37 -13.96 24.45
C VAL A 250 15.45 -15.00 23.35
N PHE A 251 15.02 -14.62 22.14
CA PHE A 251 15.12 -15.43 20.94
C PHE A 251 15.81 -14.61 19.83
N ASP A 252 16.88 -15.15 19.24
CA ASP A 252 17.73 -14.46 18.25
C ASP A 252 18.13 -13.03 18.70
N GLY A 253 18.53 -12.88 19.97
CA GLY A 253 18.95 -11.59 20.56
C GLY A 253 17.81 -10.59 20.85
N LYS A 254 16.54 -10.96 20.61
CA LYS A 254 15.38 -10.10 20.84
C LYS A 254 14.58 -10.57 22.06
N LYS A 255 14.14 -9.62 22.88
CA LYS A 255 13.20 -9.91 23.97
C LYS A 255 11.87 -10.41 23.41
N CYS A 256 11.36 -11.50 23.99
CA CYS A 256 10.08 -12.12 23.67
C CYS A 256 9.18 -12.16 24.89
N SER A 257 7.97 -11.64 24.73
CA SER A 257 6.88 -11.75 25.72
C SER A 257 5.89 -12.86 25.38
N HIS A 258 6.01 -13.46 24.20
CA HIS A 258 5.17 -14.54 23.69
C HIS A 258 6.03 -15.67 23.14
N SER A 259 5.44 -16.85 23.00
CA SER A 259 6.04 -17.96 22.29
C SER A 259 6.42 -17.55 20.85
N VAL A 260 7.52 -18.11 20.36
CA VAL A 260 7.95 -17.88 19.00
C VAL A 260 7.67 -19.16 18.20
N PRO A 261 6.93 -19.07 17.08
CA PRO A 261 6.78 -20.23 16.20
C PRO A 261 8.14 -20.58 15.63
N GLY A 262 8.31 -21.80 15.19
CA GLY A 262 9.50 -22.18 14.42
C GLY A 262 9.70 -21.24 13.21
N ARG A 263 10.81 -21.39 12.48
CA ARG A 263 11.11 -20.57 11.29
C ARG A 263 10.24 -20.90 10.08
N GLU A 264 9.24 -21.76 10.23
CA GLU A 264 8.37 -22.23 9.13
C GLU A 264 7.54 -21.12 8.50
N VAL A 265 7.13 -20.11 9.30
CA VAL A 265 6.39 -18.96 8.79
C VAL A 265 7.22 -17.69 8.92
N ALA A 266 7.74 -17.22 7.79
CA ALA A 266 8.56 -16.02 7.74
C ALA A 266 7.78 -14.77 8.24
N ASN A 267 8.47 -13.91 9.01
CA ASN A 267 7.93 -12.67 9.58
C ASN A 267 6.78 -12.84 10.59
N HIS A 268 6.49 -14.08 11.03
CA HIS A 268 5.50 -14.35 12.08
C HIS A 268 6.15 -14.34 13.46
N PHE A 269 6.71 -13.20 13.84
CA PHE A 269 7.40 -12.98 15.11
C PHE A 269 6.61 -11.95 15.94
N PRO A 270 6.26 -12.24 17.21
CA PRO A 270 5.44 -11.36 18.03
C PRO A 270 6.21 -10.07 18.36
N ARG A 271 5.49 -8.96 18.41
CA ARG A 271 5.99 -7.74 19.03
C ARG A 271 6.14 -7.98 20.53
N TRP A 272 7.20 -7.41 21.12
CA TRP A 272 7.30 -7.43 22.58
C TRP A 272 6.23 -6.52 23.21
N HIS A 273 5.53 -7.05 24.21
CA HIS A 273 4.58 -6.33 25.04
C HIS A 273 4.96 -6.50 26.51
N ASN A 274 4.80 -5.43 27.32
CA ASN A 274 4.93 -5.53 28.76
C ASN A 274 3.69 -6.25 29.36
N ARG A 275 3.80 -6.68 30.59
CA ARG A 275 2.74 -7.47 31.25
C ARG A 275 1.40 -6.73 31.31
N ARG A 276 1.42 -5.44 31.66
CA ARG A 276 0.20 -4.63 31.69
C ARG A 276 -0.52 -4.61 30.35
N ASP A 277 0.20 -4.43 29.25
CA ASP A 277 -0.41 -4.37 27.91
C ASP A 277 -1.01 -5.74 27.52
N ILE A 278 -0.34 -6.84 27.90
CA ILE A 278 -0.86 -8.21 27.71
C ILE A 278 -2.18 -8.38 28.49
N ASP A 279 -2.22 -7.97 29.76
CA ASP A 279 -3.42 -8.08 30.60
C ASP A 279 -4.58 -7.22 30.06
N ILE A 280 -4.29 -6.03 29.54
CA ILE A 280 -5.27 -5.15 28.86
C ILE A 280 -5.80 -5.84 27.59
N PHE A 281 -4.92 -6.38 26.74
CA PHE A 281 -5.33 -7.05 25.51
C PHE A 281 -6.22 -8.25 25.81
N HIS A 282 -5.79 -9.13 26.73
CA HIS A 282 -6.60 -10.26 27.19
C HIS A 282 -8.00 -9.82 27.66
N LYS A 283 -8.07 -8.76 28.49
CA LYS A 283 -9.34 -8.21 28.99
C LYS A 283 -10.26 -7.73 27.87
N LEU A 284 -9.72 -7.01 26.89
CA LEU A 284 -10.47 -6.48 25.76
C LEU A 284 -10.96 -7.57 24.81
N GLU A 285 -10.10 -8.56 24.53
CA GLU A 285 -10.42 -9.68 23.65
C GLU A 285 -11.48 -10.58 24.30
N LEU A 286 -11.31 -10.90 25.60
CA LEU A 286 -12.27 -11.71 26.36
C LEU A 286 -13.64 -11.04 26.49
N ASP A 287 -13.68 -9.71 26.63
CA ASP A 287 -14.93 -8.92 26.63
C ASP A 287 -15.74 -9.12 25.35
N ILE A 288 -15.04 -9.21 24.21
CA ILE A 288 -15.64 -9.47 22.91
C ILE A 288 -16.04 -10.93 22.75
N GLU A 289 -15.15 -11.88 23.07
CA GLU A 289 -15.39 -13.31 22.93
C GLU A 289 -16.57 -13.78 23.79
N THR A 290 -16.73 -13.18 24.98
CA THR A 290 -17.84 -13.49 25.88
C THR A 290 -19.13 -12.75 25.60
N GLY A 291 -19.10 -11.81 24.64
CA GLY A 291 -20.26 -10.97 24.27
C GLY A 291 -20.66 -9.95 25.33
N LYS A 292 -19.83 -9.67 26.34
CA LYS A 292 -20.12 -8.65 27.36
C LYS A 292 -20.11 -7.24 26.78
N ASN A 293 -19.21 -6.97 25.84
CA ASN A 293 -19.09 -5.73 25.08
C ASN A 293 -19.05 -4.44 25.95
N GLN A 294 -18.35 -4.50 27.07
CA GLN A 294 -18.20 -3.37 28.02
C GLN A 294 -17.25 -2.29 27.46
N TYR A 295 -16.25 -2.70 26.65
CA TYR A 295 -15.19 -1.83 26.13
C TYR A 295 -15.33 -1.61 24.61
N THR A 296 -16.55 -1.35 24.14
CA THR A 296 -16.82 -1.15 22.70
C THR A 296 -17.03 0.31 22.31
N THR A 297 -17.24 1.21 23.27
CA THR A 297 -17.37 2.64 23.02
C THR A 297 -16.04 3.39 23.14
N ILE A 298 -15.94 4.55 22.50
CA ILE A 298 -14.74 5.42 22.60
C ILE A 298 -14.51 5.83 24.06
N GLU A 299 -15.57 6.16 24.79
CA GLU A 299 -15.52 6.57 26.19
C GLU A 299 -15.00 5.45 27.09
N SER A 300 -15.56 4.23 26.96
CA SER A 300 -15.12 3.09 27.77
C SER A 300 -13.66 2.70 27.50
N LEU A 301 -13.20 2.79 26.25
CA LEU A 301 -11.80 2.55 25.89
C LEU A 301 -10.84 3.64 26.41
N LYS A 302 -11.27 4.90 26.42
CA LYS A 302 -10.49 5.99 27.03
C LYS A 302 -10.39 5.83 28.53
N LYS A 303 -11.51 5.50 29.18
CA LYS A 303 -11.57 5.26 30.62
C LYS A 303 -10.67 4.10 31.00
N LEU A 304 -10.75 2.97 30.30
CA LEU A 304 -9.85 1.83 30.51
C LEU A 304 -8.38 2.24 30.38
N TYR A 305 -8.02 3.03 29.35
CA TYR A 305 -6.66 3.49 29.16
C TYR A 305 -6.18 4.36 30.35
N GLU A 306 -7.02 5.24 30.86
CA GLU A 306 -6.72 6.08 32.00
C GLU A 306 -6.57 5.29 33.30
N GLU A 307 -7.48 4.34 33.55
CA GLU A 307 -7.45 3.45 34.73
C GLU A 307 -6.19 2.58 34.76
N GLU A 308 -5.81 1.99 33.61
CA GLU A 308 -4.70 1.04 33.53
C GLU A 308 -3.32 1.71 33.39
N THR A 309 -3.27 2.94 32.87
CA THR A 309 -1.98 3.63 32.60
C THR A 309 -1.74 4.88 33.44
N GLY A 310 -2.75 5.42 34.12
CA GLY A 310 -2.71 6.70 34.82
C GLY A 310 -2.57 7.91 33.88
N ARG A 311 -2.83 7.75 32.57
CA ARG A 311 -2.67 8.80 31.54
C ARG A 311 -3.96 9.01 30.79
N SER A 312 -4.37 10.25 30.58
CA SER A 312 -5.48 10.58 29.70
C SER A 312 -5.06 10.64 28.23
N SER A 313 -6.00 10.42 27.34
CA SER A 313 -5.80 10.53 25.88
C SER A 313 -7.01 11.15 25.20
N SER A 314 -6.78 12.12 24.31
CA SER A 314 -7.83 12.73 23.49
C SER A 314 -8.49 11.74 22.52
N VAL A 315 -7.78 10.66 22.14
CA VAL A 315 -8.27 9.58 21.26
C VAL A 315 -8.20 8.24 21.99
N HIS A 316 -9.11 7.31 21.64
CA HIS A 316 -8.98 5.94 22.14
C HIS A 316 -7.73 5.27 21.54
N LYS A 317 -7.04 4.48 22.35
CA LYS A 317 -5.78 3.83 21.95
C LYS A 317 -6.00 2.42 21.41
N TYR A 318 -7.00 1.70 21.90
CA TYR A 318 -7.16 0.29 21.64
C TYR A 318 -8.21 0.00 20.57
N TYR A 319 -7.93 -1.00 19.72
CA TYR A 319 -8.90 -1.59 18.82
C TYR A 319 -8.57 -3.07 18.64
N VAL A 320 -9.48 -3.95 19.06
CA VAL A 320 -9.40 -5.40 18.85
C VAL A 320 -10.05 -5.71 17.50
N LEU A 321 -9.33 -6.43 16.65
CA LEU A 321 -9.89 -6.93 15.40
C LEU A 321 -11.03 -7.92 15.66
N ARG A 322 -11.88 -8.15 14.66
CA ARG A 322 -12.97 -9.11 14.72
C ARG A 322 -12.70 -10.24 13.74
N TRP A 323 -12.85 -11.49 14.20
CA TRP A 323 -12.62 -12.66 13.36
C TRP A 323 -13.46 -12.65 12.08
N ASP A 324 -14.73 -12.28 12.19
CA ASP A 324 -15.75 -12.43 11.15
C ASP A 324 -16.02 -11.12 10.39
N GLU A 325 -15.09 -10.17 10.46
CA GLU A 325 -15.13 -8.91 9.74
C GLU A 325 -13.81 -8.63 9.00
N PRO A 326 -13.81 -7.80 7.95
CA PRO A 326 -12.57 -7.21 7.44
C PRO A 326 -11.88 -6.37 8.52
N SER A 327 -10.56 -6.39 8.56
CA SER A 327 -9.79 -5.57 9.50
C SER A 327 -10.00 -4.06 9.25
N ASN A 328 -9.67 -3.23 10.24
CA ASN A 328 -9.43 -1.83 9.97
C ASN A 328 -8.19 -1.66 9.08
N LEU A 329 -8.06 -0.45 8.47
CA LEU A 329 -6.93 -0.12 7.59
C LEU A 329 -5.58 -0.43 8.25
N ILE A 330 -4.73 -1.19 7.60
CA ILE A 330 -3.33 -1.40 7.99
C ILE A 330 -2.51 -0.16 7.56
N PRO A 331 -2.09 0.70 8.50
CA PRO A 331 -1.39 1.93 8.19
C PRO A 331 0.13 1.79 8.28
N ALA A 332 0.87 2.69 7.63
CA ALA A 332 2.32 2.78 7.78
C ALA A 332 2.79 2.88 9.25
N HIS A 333 2.04 3.64 10.06
CA HIS A 333 2.41 3.87 11.47
C HIS A 333 2.06 2.69 12.42
N LEU A 334 1.62 1.56 11.90
CA LEU A 334 1.48 0.31 12.68
C LEU A 334 2.78 -0.04 13.42
N TYR A 335 3.94 0.38 12.91
CA TYR A 335 5.23 0.14 13.53
C TYR A 335 5.38 0.74 14.95
N LYS A 336 4.59 1.77 15.32
CA LYS A 336 4.76 2.50 16.59
C LYS A 336 4.38 1.68 17.82
N ASP A 337 3.12 1.23 17.90
CA ASP A 337 2.63 0.53 19.09
C ASP A 337 1.68 -0.66 18.78
N GLY A 338 1.04 -0.69 17.63
CA GLY A 338 0.10 -1.75 17.25
C GLY A 338 -1.19 -1.79 18.07
N LEU A 339 -1.43 -0.87 18.99
CA LEU A 339 -2.58 -0.89 19.92
C LEU A 339 -3.95 -0.85 19.23
N ARG A 340 -3.99 -0.36 18.00
CA ARG A 340 -5.21 -0.32 17.18
C ARG A 340 -5.35 -1.51 16.25
N HIS A 341 -4.51 -2.53 16.43
CA HIS A 341 -4.51 -3.77 15.66
C HIS A 341 -4.19 -4.93 16.60
N ILE A 342 -5.03 -5.08 17.65
CA ILE A 342 -4.94 -6.15 18.62
C ILE A 342 -5.54 -7.39 17.98
N HIS A 343 -4.84 -8.52 18.10
CA HIS A 343 -5.25 -9.81 17.57
C HIS A 343 -6.59 -10.26 18.21
N PRO A 344 -7.52 -10.89 17.50
CA PRO A 344 -8.86 -11.15 18.02
C PRO A 344 -8.98 -12.36 18.97
N SER A 345 -7.87 -12.98 19.42
CA SER A 345 -7.88 -14.14 20.32
C SER A 345 -7.36 -13.78 21.70
N SER A 346 -8.22 -13.89 22.73
CA SER A 346 -7.87 -13.64 24.14
C SER A 346 -6.75 -14.55 24.67
N ARG A 347 -6.58 -15.73 24.07
CA ARG A 347 -5.49 -16.65 24.40
C ARG A 347 -4.11 -16.12 23.97
N GLN A 348 -4.06 -15.27 22.95
CA GLN A 348 -2.83 -14.74 22.40
C GLN A 348 -2.46 -13.36 22.98
N ALA A 349 -3.43 -12.53 23.34
CA ALA A 349 -3.28 -11.26 24.08
C ALA A 349 -2.12 -10.37 23.56
N ARG A 350 -2.13 -10.03 22.26
CA ARG A 350 -1.04 -9.33 21.58
C ARG A 350 -1.54 -8.48 20.40
N SER A 351 -0.71 -7.60 19.91
CA SER A 351 -0.94 -6.97 18.60
C SER A 351 -0.51 -7.91 17.45
N LEU A 352 -0.89 -7.54 16.23
CA LEU A 352 -0.53 -8.29 15.02
C LEU A 352 0.98 -8.43 14.84
N THR A 353 1.40 -9.56 14.27
CA THR A 353 2.76 -9.74 13.73
C THR A 353 2.88 -9.10 12.34
N VAL A 354 4.12 -9.01 11.81
CA VAL A 354 4.34 -8.53 10.44
C VAL A 354 3.66 -9.44 9.41
N ARG A 355 3.71 -10.77 9.59
CA ARG A 355 3.05 -11.72 8.69
C ARG A 355 1.54 -11.56 8.67
N GLU A 356 0.93 -11.37 9.82
CA GLU A 356 -0.52 -11.12 9.91
C GLU A 356 -0.91 -9.82 9.21
N ALA A 357 -0.15 -8.73 9.46
CA ALA A 357 -0.36 -7.47 8.76
C ALA A 357 -0.15 -7.61 7.24
N ALA A 358 0.84 -8.39 6.81
CA ALA A 358 1.12 -8.66 5.40
C ALA A 358 -0.01 -9.46 4.72
N ARG A 359 -0.56 -10.50 5.40
CA ARG A 359 -1.71 -11.25 4.87
C ARG A 359 -2.98 -10.42 4.80
N LEU A 360 -3.22 -9.52 5.76
CA LEU A 360 -4.31 -8.55 5.70
C LEU A 360 -4.12 -7.52 4.57
N GLN A 361 -2.88 -7.26 4.18
CA GLN A 361 -2.52 -6.51 2.97
C GLN A 361 -2.45 -7.39 1.71
N THR A 362 -2.77 -8.68 1.82
CA THR A 362 -2.77 -9.66 0.72
C THR A 362 -1.40 -9.97 0.10
N PHE A 363 -0.31 -9.73 0.81
CA PHE A 363 0.99 -10.26 0.42
C PHE A 363 1.00 -11.78 0.56
N PRO A 364 1.55 -12.52 -0.40
CA PRO A 364 1.68 -13.97 -0.31
C PRO A 364 2.71 -14.38 0.75
N ASP A 365 2.61 -15.61 1.26
CA ASP A 365 3.47 -16.09 2.35
C ASP A 365 4.94 -16.24 1.94
N ASP A 366 5.20 -16.47 0.67
CA ASP A 366 6.53 -16.53 0.10
C ASP A 366 7.19 -15.14 -0.09
N TYR A 367 6.45 -14.05 0.17
CA TYR A 367 7.03 -12.72 0.25
C TYR A 367 7.70 -12.52 1.62
N VAL A 368 9.02 -12.65 1.69
CA VAL A 368 9.79 -12.51 2.93
C VAL A 368 10.30 -11.07 3.07
N PHE A 369 9.80 -10.38 4.10
CA PHE A 369 10.23 -9.01 4.40
C PHE A 369 11.56 -9.01 5.16
N ILE A 370 12.50 -8.16 4.72
CA ILE A 370 13.81 -7.94 5.35
C ILE A 370 13.87 -6.58 6.04
N GLY A 371 14.90 -6.35 6.84
CA GLY A 371 15.05 -5.16 7.67
C GLY A 371 14.58 -5.37 9.11
N SER A 372 14.58 -4.31 9.92
CA SER A 372 14.07 -4.35 11.29
C SER A 372 12.55 -4.57 11.30
N GLN A 373 12.02 -5.13 12.39
CA GLN A 373 10.58 -5.36 12.53
C GLN A 373 9.77 -4.06 12.34
N MET A 374 10.30 -2.93 12.79
CA MET A 374 9.64 -1.61 12.61
C MET A 374 9.56 -1.22 11.12
N GLU A 375 10.65 -1.40 10.37
CA GLU A 375 10.67 -1.15 8.93
C GLU A 375 9.71 -2.08 8.21
N GLN A 376 9.69 -3.37 8.55
CA GLN A 376 8.77 -4.34 7.96
C GLN A 376 7.30 -3.91 8.13
N TYR A 377 6.87 -3.48 9.32
CA TYR A 377 5.52 -2.93 9.51
C TYR A 377 5.27 -1.66 8.67
N LYS A 378 6.25 -0.77 8.59
CA LYS A 378 6.14 0.48 7.83
C LYS A 378 5.93 0.21 6.35
N ILE A 379 6.75 -0.66 5.75
CA ILE A 379 6.66 -0.98 4.32
C ILE A 379 5.39 -1.75 3.98
N VAL A 380 4.96 -2.69 4.83
CA VAL A 380 3.68 -3.40 4.67
C VAL A 380 2.51 -2.41 4.69
N GLY A 381 2.48 -1.47 5.64
CA GLY A 381 1.39 -0.50 5.77
C GLY A 381 1.32 0.53 4.65
N ASN A 382 2.47 0.88 4.04
CA ASN A 382 2.54 1.79 2.89
C ASN A 382 2.06 1.15 1.59
N ALA A 383 2.14 -0.17 1.47
CA ALA A 383 1.89 -0.87 0.22
C ALA A 383 0.43 -0.78 -0.26
N VAL A 384 0.26 -0.82 -1.57
CA VAL A 384 -1.02 -1.17 -2.20
C VAL A 384 -1.18 -2.69 -2.08
N PRO A 385 -2.36 -3.21 -1.67
CA PRO A 385 -2.56 -4.66 -1.57
C PRO A 385 -2.34 -5.38 -2.91
N PRO A 386 -1.44 -6.38 -2.99
CA PRO A 386 -1.15 -7.12 -4.23
C PRO A 386 -2.38 -7.72 -4.91
N MET A 387 -3.39 -8.18 -4.15
CA MET A 387 -4.63 -8.68 -4.72
C MET A 387 -5.37 -7.59 -5.52
N MET A 388 -5.50 -6.38 -4.98
CA MET A 388 -6.10 -5.26 -5.72
C MET A 388 -5.24 -4.85 -6.91
N SER A 389 -3.92 -4.88 -6.74
CA SER A 389 -2.98 -4.57 -7.83
C SER A 389 -3.09 -5.57 -8.98
N ARG A 390 -3.31 -6.86 -8.68
CA ARG A 390 -3.57 -7.89 -9.68
C ARG A 390 -4.89 -7.64 -10.41
N VAL A 391 -5.96 -7.29 -9.69
CA VAL A 391 -7.24 -6.90 -10.31
C VAL A 391 -7.05 -5.74 -11.26
N LEU A 392 -6.31 -4.70 -10.85
CA LEU A 392 -6.00 -3.56 -11.73
C LEU A 392 -5.22 -3.99 -12.97
N ALA A 393 -4.21 -4.84 -12.80
CA ALA A 393 -3.41 -5.36 -13.91
C ALA A 393 -4.26 -6.13 -14.93
N GLU A 394 -5.09 -7.05 -14.46
CA GLU A 394 -5.99 -7.85 -15.31
C GLU A 394 -7.01 -6.94 -16.02
N SER A 395 -7.64 -6.01 -15.29
CA SER A 395 -8.63 -5.08 -15.85
C SER A 395 -8.04 -4.11 -16.88
N VAL A 396 -6.85 -3.55 -16.61
CA VAL A 396 -6.17 -2.66 -17.57
C VAL A 396 -5.74 -3.45 -18.81
N TYR A 397 -5.26 -4.68 -18.64
CA TYR A 397 -4.91 -5.53 -19.77
C TYR A 397 -6.12 -5.83 -20.64
N GLN A 398 -7.24 -6.25 -20.04
CA GLN A 398 -8.52 -6.50 -20.73
C GLN A 398 -8.96 -5.25 -21.51
N LEU A 399 -8.96 -4.07 -20.87
CA LEU A 399 -9.35 -2.83 -21.54
C LEU A 399 -8.52 -2.51 -22.78
N LEU A 400 -7.19 -2.71 -22.69
CA LEU A 400 -6.26 -2.24 -23.72
C LEU A 400 -6.00 -3.25 -24.84
N PHE A 401 -6.22 -4.56 -24.60
CA PHE A 401 -5.85 -5.64 -25.54
C PHE A 401 -7.00 -6.43 -26.12
N ASP A 402 -8.10 -6.65 -25.40
CA ASP A 402 -9.21 -7.46 -25.96
C ASP A 402 -9.92 -6.78 -27.14
N LYS A 403 -9.70 -5.49 -27.35
CA LYS A 403 -10.20 -4.78 -28.55
C LYS A 403 -9.27 -4.84 -29.76
N GLU A 404 -7.97 -5.07 -29.58
CA GLU A 404 -7.06 -5.27 -30.72
C GLU A 404 -7.28 -6.62 -31.43
N SER A 405 -7.86 -7.62 -30.72
CA SER A 405 -8.20 -8.93 -31.26
C SER A 405 -9.57 -9.00 -31.94
N GLY A 406 -10.38 -7.96 -31.88
CA GLY A 406 -11.74 -7.89 -32.45
C GLY A 406 -11.85 -7.11 -33.75
N GLU A 407 -10.77 -6.49 -34.24
CA GLU A 407 -10.71 -5.74 -35.52
C GLU A 407 -9.81 -6.41 -36.56
N ALA A 408 -9.60 -7.72 -36.50
CA ALA A 408 -8.89 -8.51 -37.52
C ALA A 408 -9.84 -9.32 -38.40
#